data_597392808a0d7f1cb6024a6809ad33eb
#
_entry.id   597392808a0d7f1cb6024a6809ad33eb
#
_cell.length_a   1.000
_cell.length_b   1.000
_cell.length_c   1.000
_cell.angle_alpha   90.00
_cell.angle_beta   90.00
_cell.angle_gamma   90.00
#
_symmetry.space_group_name_H-M   'P 1'
#
loop_
_entity.id
_entity.type
_entity.pdbx_description
1 polymer ?
#
loop_
_entity_poly.entity_id
_entity_poly.type
_entity_poly.pdbx_seq_one_letter_code
_entity_poly.pdbx_strand_id
1 'polypeptide(L)'
;MLDFPKMLHALYFFEEAGASYAADLEKARVVELSAAMADILKVAETQTHTEIVRILRASYAEEAILEAFERLAELEKEGLLFNRGENLQWSFETESKWRKLLVVLPNFSVDSFFDIETLSAGTNMALSYMIRHLTKYADLHFTGSQNRKITDGVYEVDINIEDLVRLRSQIGETYYGILTLHQEQERWLLPLYRYPEFPPILVQCHAPRGHGGQAMNSLLRHYAAMRECDGFTAPSDYVREFYADYVWDPSFFNTLPNGVDAELFKPMDKAAAKREIAKTAGDDRIESASTVGYLSRVQSEKGASVYLKLAKLNPHLLFLIAGPSLGRYASRKLPDNLVYVGFHPREKLPLIYNAFDVYCFPSMSGEETFGLTVLEAMACGVPPVVPNFDGVPSVVGDTGLVADADNFDQDIATLVSYPCPIDFSDKINRLLNNAELWQTLSKKARERAVLFTWDKTADRIVKLFEALHRKKKLINRNRLLNVFVPPHPLEEGQHEPTHKSFVLSMNEHYERCFIRDAMYPLRVEDGLVLSILKDHTPREAEAILAEWVPDKTEARAILKRVLGLVNGTT
;
A
#
# COMPACT_ATOMS: atom_id res chain seq x y z
N MET A 1 -24.10 15.31 35.52
CA MET A 1 -23.66 13.92 35.68
C MET A 1 -22.61 13.71 34.60
N LEU A 2 -21.36 13.48 34.99
CA LEU A 2 -20.26 13.28 34.03
C LEU A 2 -20.46 11.97 33.28
N ASP A 3 -20.43 12.00 31.95
CA ASP A 3 -20.54 10.81 31.10
C ASP A 3 -19.12 10.34 30.74
N PHE A 4 -18.46 9.72 31.73
CA PHE A 4 -17.07 9.30 31.67
C PHE A 4 -16.66 8.38 30.49
N PRO A 5 -17.45 7.41 30.04
CA PRO A 5 -17.02 6.48 29.01
C PRO A 5 -16.66 7.12 27.65
N LYS A 6 -17.18 8.31 27.36
CA LYS A 6 -16.91 9.04 26.11
C LYS A 6 -15.77 10.05 26.20
N MET A 7 -15.30 10.34 27.42
CA MET A 7 -14.42 11.47 27.70
C MET A 7 -12.97 11.08 27.94
N LEU A 8 -12.70 9.84 28.34
CA LEU A 8 -11.37 9.43 28.83
C LEU A 8 -10.36 9.12 27.72
N HIS A 9 -10.81 8.89 26.49
CA HIS A 9 -9.90 8.56 25.37
C HIS A 9 -8.95 9.69 24.95
N ALA A 10 -9.17 10.92 25.41
CA ALA A 10 -8.33 12.08 25.11
C ALA A 10 -7.39 12.47 26.25
N LEU A 11 -7.51 11.86 27.43
CA LEU A 11 -6.71 12.19 28.60
C LEU A 11 -5.57 11.20 28.81
N TYR A 12 -4.43 11.75 29.18
CA TYR A 12 -3.26 10.99 29.60
C TYR A 12 -2.96 11.26 31.06
N PHE A 13 -2.76 10.19 31.85
CA PHE A 13 -2.46 10.25 33.27
C PHE A 13 -0.99 9.92 33.54
N PHE A 14 -0.33 10.73 34.39
CA PHE A 14 1.04 10.47 34.81
C PHE A 14 1.26 10.94 36.22
N GLU A 15 2.30 10.43 36.87
CA GLU A 15 2.72 10.83 38.22
C GLU A 15 4.11 11.44 38.14
N GLU A 16 4.30 12.59 38.81
CA GLU A 16 5.60 13.27 38.92
C GLU A 16 5.77 13.83 40.31
N ALA A 17 6.93 13.60 40.92
CA ALA A 17 7.27 14.08 42.29
C ALA A 17 6.22 13.77 43.35
N GLY A 18 5.44 12.71 43.20
CA GLY A 18 4.39 12.26 44.12
C GLY A 18 3.04 12.96 43.92
N ALA A 19 2.89 13.76 42.89
CA ALA A 19 1.62 14.35 42.45
C ALA A 19 1.10 13.63 41.17
N SER A 20 -0.22 13.51 41.03
CA SER A 20 -0.89 12.94 39.88
C SER A 20 -1.38 14.04 38.96
N TYR A 21 -1.25 13.83 37.66
CA TYR A 21 -1.62 14.80 36.63
C TYR A 21 -2.49 14.15 35.55
N ALA A 22 -3.38 14.94 34.96
CA ALA A 22 -4.05 14.63 33.71
C ALA A 22 -3.65 15.63 32.63
N ALA A 23 -3.21 15.14 31.47
CA ALA A 23 -2.94 15.97 30.31
C ALA A 23 -4.04 15.79 29.26
N ASP A 24 -4.67 16.90 28.87
CA ASP A 24 -5.53 16.98 27.70
C ASP A 24 -4.63 17.28 26.49
N LEU A 25 -4.38 16.27 25.69
CA LEU A 25 -3.43 16.34 24.58
C LEU A 25 -3.99 17.10 23.37
N GLU A 26 -5.29 17.24 23.27
CA GLU A 26 -5.92 18.04 22.21
C GLU A 26 -5.76 19.55 22.49
N LYS A 27 -5.73 19.92 23.77
CA LYS A 27 -5.61 21.32 24.20
C LYS A 27 -4.21 21.70 24.70
N ALA A 28 -3.27 20.74 24.70
CA ALA A 28 -1.92 20.93 25.27
C ALA A 28 -1.94 21.50 26.72
N ARG A 29 -2.85 21.01 27.55
CA ARG A 29 -3.01 21.45 28.95
C ARG A 29 -2.73 20.30 29.90
N VAL A 30 -2.15 20.64 31.03
CA VAL A 30 -1.88 19.71 32.13
C VAL A 30 -2.57 20.26 33.39
N VAL A 31 -3.29 19.36 34.06
CA VAL A 31 -3.99 19.68 35.32
C VAL A 31 -3.50 18.72 36.37
N GLU A 32 -3.13 19.26 37.53
CA GLU A 32 -2.83 18.47 38.69
C GLU A 32 -4.12 17.90 39.30
N LEU A 33 -4.07 16.61 39.64
CA LEU A 33 -5.20 15.87 40.18
C LEU A 33 -4.96 15.57 41.68
N SER A 34 -6.00 15.70 42.49
CA SER A 34 -5.96 15.03 43.78
C SER A 34 -5.92 13.50 43.63
N ALA A 35 -5.43 12.78 44.64
CA ALA A 35 -5.37 11.34 44.63
C ALA A 35 -6.76 10.71 44.35
N ALA A 36 -7.83 11.26 44.95
CA ALA A 36 -9.18 10.82 44.71
C ALA A 36 -9.66 11.06 43.28
N MET A 37 -9.31 12.21 42.66
CA MET A 37 -9.60 12.50 41.25
C MET A 37 -8.90 11.53 40.30
N ALA A 38 -7.62 11.25 40.57
CA ALA A 38 -6.84 10.31 39.76
C ALA A 38 -7.44 8.88 39.81
N ASP A 39 -7.83 8.43 40.98
CA ASP A 39 -8.44 7.10 41.17
C ASP A 39 -9.86 7.03 40.62
N ILE A 40 -10.66 8.10 40.68
CA ILE A 40 -11.94 8.19 39.96
C ILE A 40 -11.71 7.95 38.47
N LEU A 41 -10.77 8.65 37.87
CA LEU A 41 -10.51 8.59 36.43
C LEU A 41 -9.96 7.23 35.98
N LYS A 42 -9.16 6.53 36.81
CA LYS A 42 -8.67 5.17 36.51
C LYS A 42 -9.77 4.13 36.37
N VAL A 43 -10.88 4.28 37.12
CA VAL A 43 -11.99 3.31 37.11
C VAL A 43 -13.20 3.78 36.31
N ALA A 44 -13.26 5.03 35.92
CA ALA A 44 -14.40 5.65 35.27
C ALA A 44 -14.68 5.11 33.85
N GLU A 45 -13.71 4.48 33.19
CA GLU A 45 -13.90 3.87 31.86
C GLU A 45 -14.90 2.70 31.88
N THR A 46 -14.99 2.00 32.99
CA THR A 46 -15.71 0.73 33.08
C THR A 46 -16.84 0.72 34.11
N GLN A 47 -16.96 1.75 34.94
CA GLN A 47 -17.86 1.78 36.08
C GLN A 47 -18.80 2.96 36.06
N THR A 48 -20.02 2.76 36.57
CA THR A 48 -20.97 3.84 36.79
C THR A 48 -20.58 4.70 38.00
N HIS A 49 -21.05 5.94 38.06
CA HIS A 49 -20.81 6.86 39.19
C HIS A 49 -21.06 6.18 40.55
N THR A 50 -22.15 5.44 40.71
CA THR A 50 -22.50 4.73 41.95
C THR A 50 -21.50 3.63 42.30
N GLU A 51 -20.99 2.93 41.31
CA GLU A 51 -19.98 1.87 41.48
C GLU A 51 -18.63 2.46 41.83
N ILE A 52 -18.24 3.60 41.22
CA ILE A 52 -17.01 4.33 41.54
C ILE A 52 -17.02 4.76 43.01
N VAL A 53 -18.11 5.38 43.46
CA VAL A 53 -18.25 5.80 44.89
C VAL A 53 -18.13 4.58 45.81
N ARG A 54 -18.77 3.45 45.45
CA ARG A 54 -18.69 2.21 46.24
C ARG A 54 -17.27 1.66 46.33
N ILE A 55 -16.52 1.66 45.20
CA ILE A 55 -15.16 1.17 45.12
C ILE A 55 -14.22 2.04 45.96
N LEU A 56 -14.33 3.38 45.82
CA LEU A 56 -13.40 4.33 46.44
C LEU A 56 -13.64 4.58 47.91
N ARG A 57 -14.82 4.23 48.45
CA ARG A 57 -15.10 4.30 49.92
C ARG A 57 -14.14 3.43 50.74
N ALA A 58 -13.45 2.47 50.16
CA ALA A 58 -12.41 1.70 50.84
C ALA A 58 -11.15 2.52 51.14
N SER A 59 -10.90 3.57 50.36
CA SER A 59 -9.65 4.35 50.40
C SER A 59 -9.87 5.82 50.78
N TYR A 60 -11.09 6.35 50.62
CA TYR A 60 -11.39 7.76 50.81
C TYR A 60 -12.71 7.95 51.60
N ALA A 61 -12.78 9.05 52.35
CA ALA A 61 -14.04 9.52 52.95
C ALA A 61 -15.02 9.92 51.82
N GLU A 62 -16.31 9.72 52.03
CA GLU A 62 -17.34 10.02 51.03
C GLU A 62 -17.33 11.49 50.59
N GLU A 63 -17.09 12.41 51.51
CA GLU A 63 -16.96 13.84 51.25
C GLU A 63 -15.80 14.13 50.27
N ALA A 64 -14.64 13.49 50.44
CA ALA A 64 -13.50 13.65 49.54
C ALA A 64 -13.74 13.09 48.14
N ILE A 65 -14.54 12.04 48.01
CA ILE A 65 -14.95 11.48 46.71
C ILE A 65 -15.89 12.45 46.00
N LEU A 66 -16.87 13.00 46.72
CA LEU A 66 -17.82 13.98 46.16
C LEU A 66 -17.13 15.27 45.74
N GLU A 67 -16.23 15.81 46.57
CA GLU A 67 -15.42 16.99 46.26
C GLU A 67 -14.57 16.74 44.99
N ALA A 68 -13.99 15.53 44.85
CA ALA A 68 -13.22 15.18 43.67
C ALA A 68 -14.10 15.12 42.39
N PHE A 69 -15.33 14.62 42.47
CA PHE A 69 -16.29 14.67 41.37
C PHE A 69 -16.70 16.10 41.01
N GLU A 70 -16.95 16.96 42.02
CA GLU A 70 -17.30 18.37 41.80
C GLU A 70 -16.15 19.09 41.08
N ARG A 71 -14.90 18.89 41.54
CA ARG A 71 -13.73 19.49 40.91
C ARG A 71 -13.51 19.00 39.47
N LEU A 72 -13.71 17.73 39.20
CA LEU A 72 -13.67 17.19 37.82
C LEU A 72 -14.75 17.84 36.94
N ALA A 73 -15.95 18.07 37.48
CA ALA A 73 -17.04 18.73 36.75
C ALA A 73 -16.74 20.23 36.50
N GLU A 74 -16.06 20.91 37.44
CA GLU A 74 -15.56 22.29 37.22
C GLU A 74 -14.50 22.35 36.12
N LEU A 75 -13.52 21.46 36.15
CA LEU A 75 -12.48 21.36 35.11
C LEU A 75 -13.06 21.09 33.74
N GLU A 76 -14.13 20.28 33.63
CA GLU A 76 -14.90 20.12 32.43
C GLU A 76 -15.56 21.41 31.95
N LYS A 77 -16.24 22.12 32.89
CA LYS A 77 -16.91 23.38 32.60
C LYS A 77 -15.96 24.51 32.21
N GLU A 78 -14.78 24.54 32.83
CA GLU A 78 -13.69 25.46 32.49
C GLU A 78 -13.01 25.10 31.15
N GLY A 79 -13.35 23.95 30.58
CA GLY A 79 -12.72 23.44 29.37
C GLY A 79 -11.26 23.05 29.56
N LEU A 80 -10.83 22.77 30.78
CA LEU A 80 -9.46 22.36 31.12
C LEU A 80 -9.27 20.85 30.97
N LEU A 81 -10.30 20.08 31.29
CA LEU A 81 -10.40 18.65 31.03
C LEU A 81 -11.73 18.36 30.33
N PHE A 82 -11.81 17.25 29.59
CA PHE A 82 -13.01 16.77 28.94
C PHE A 82 -13.58 17.74 27.90
N ASN A 83 -13.11 17.65 26.68
CA ASN A 83 -13.61 18.48 25.61
C ASN A 83 -15.04 18.09 25.24
N ARG A 84 -16.04 18.91 25.55
CA ARG A 84 -17.31 18.97 24.84
C ARG A 84 -17.16 19.83 23.58
N GLY A 85 -16.02 19.76 22.91
CA GLY A 85 -15.93 20.22 21.54
C GLY A 85 -17.00 19.49 20.77
N GLU A 86 -17.79 20.25 20.04
CA GLU A 86 -18.88 19.84 19.16
C GLU A 86 -18.76 18.38 18.77
N ASN A 87 -19.76 17.58 19.08
CA ASN A 87 -19.86 16.16 18.78
C ASN A 87 -19.07 15.82 17.52
N LEU A 88 -17.84 15.38 17.66
CA LEU A 88 -17.27 14.42 16.75
C LEU A 88 -18.06 13.13 17.00
N GLN A 89 -19.34 13.17 16.72
CA GLN A 89 -20.07 12.00 16.32
C GLN A 89 -19.35 11.49 15.11
N TRP A 90 -18.48 10.55 15.34
CA TRP A 90 -18.02 9.61 14.33
C TRP A 90 -19.22 8.73 13.96
N SER A 91 -20.27 9.38 13.43
CA SER A 91 -21.28 8.69 12.66
C SER A 91 -20.56 8.31 11.37
N PHE A 92 -20.39 7.03 11.18
CA PHE A 92 -20.03 6.42 9.89
C PHE A 92 -21.17 6.57 8.87
N GLU A 93 -21.93 7.63 8.97
CA GLU A 93 -22.93 8.00 7.97
C GLU A 93 -22.25 8.85 6.92
N THR A 94 -22.23 8.30 5.76
CA THR A 94 -21.96 8.77 4.42
C THR A 94 -22.47 10.19 4.14
N GLU A 95 -21.94 11.23 4.81
CA GLU A 95 -22.15 12.60 4.38
C GLU A 95 -20.91 13.44 4.62
N SER A 96 -20.41 13.81 3.52
CA SER A 96 -19.49 14.85 3.11
C SER A 96 -18.13 14.36 2.65
N LYS A 97 -17.82 14.62 1.38
CA LYS A 97 -16.51 14.66 0.76
C LYS A 97 -15.60 15.72 1.43
N TRP A 98 -15.38 15.61 2.73
CA TRP A 98 -14.63 16.62 3.49
C TRP A 98 -13.15 16.29 3.67
N ARG A 99 -12.74 15.06 3.31
CA ARG A 99 -11.33 14.66 3.35
C ARG A 99 -10.64 15.13 2.09
N LYS A 100 -9.54 15.86 2.25
CA LYS A 100 -8.67 16.25 1.14
C LYS A 100 -7.40 15.43 1.21
N LEU A 101 -7.06 14.75 0.13
CA LEU A 101 -5.79 14.05 0.00
C LEU A 101 -4.90 14.80 -0.98
N LEU A 102 -3.67 15.10 -0.57
CA LEU A 102 -2.66 15.60 -1.48
C LEU A 102 -2.03 14.41 -2.20
N VAL A 103 -2.13 14.38 -3.53
CA VAL A 103 -1.54 13.34 -4.37
C VAL A 103 -0.29 13.89 -5.03
N VAL A 104 0.86 13.31 -4.70
CA VAL A 104 2.15 13.78 -5.22
C VAL A 104 2.45 13.06 -6.54
N LEU A 105 2.58 13.83 -7.62
CA LEU A 105 2.87 13.36 -8.98
C LEU A 105 4.01 14.19 -9.61
N PRO A 106 5.26 13.85 -9.38
CA PRO A 106 6.37 14.70 -9.84
C PRO A 106 6.65 14.65 -11.35
N ASN A 107 6.22 13.61 -12.06
CA ASN A 107 6.65 13.36 -13.44
C ASN A 107 5.52 13.15 -14.45
N PHE A 108 4.26 13.36 -14.05
CA PHE A 108 3.11 13.11 -14.91
C PHE A 108 2.17 14.32 -14.95
N SER A 109 1.59 14.58 -16.08
CA SER A 109 0.43 15.49 -16.18
C SER A 109 -0.78 14.80 -15.55
N VAL A 110 -1.53 15.52 -14.74
CA VAL A 110 -2.78 15.02 -14.15
C VAL A 110 -3.74 14.54 -15.24
N ASP A 111 -3.78 15.24 -16.37
CA ASP A 111 -4.64 14.90 -17.50
C ASP A 111 -4.36 13.50 -18.05
N SER A 112 -3.10 13.06 -18.06
CA SER A 112 -2.71 11.74 -18.57
C SER A 112 -3.31 10.58 -17.78
N PHE A 113 -3.68 10.76 -16.51
CA PHE A 113 -4.35 9.75 -15.71
C PHE A 113 -5.85 9.60 -15.99
N PHE A 114 -6.46 10.62 -16.60
CA PHE A 114 -7.89 10.61 -16.90
C PHE A 114 -8.19 10.28 -18.35
N ASP A 115 -7.20 10.27 -19.22
CA ASP A 115 -7.29 9.81 -20.60
C ASP A 115 -7.02 8.29 -20.66
N ILE A 116 -8.05 7.50 -20.31
CA ILE A 116 -7.96 6.02 -20.27
C ILE A 116 -7.63 5.43 -21.65
N GLU A 117 -7.99 6.10 -22.73
CA GLU A 117 -7.74 5.61 -24.09
C GLU A 117 -6.25 5.60 -24.43
N THR A 118 -5.48 6.51 -23.84
CA THR A 118 -4.02 6.59 -24.04
C THR A 118 -3.21 5.79 -23.03
N LEU A 119 -3.81 5.30 -21.94
CA LEU A 119 -3.13 4.52 -20.91
C LEU A 119 -2.77 3.13 -21.41
N SER A 120 -1.52 2.94 -21.80
CA SER A 120 -1.00 1.67 -22.31
C SER A 120 -0.41 0.74 -21.25
N ALA A 121 -0.10 1.26 -20.05
CA ALA A 121 0.51 0.49 -18.98
C ALA A 121 -0.53 0.05 -17.93
N GLY A 122 -0.49 -1.23 -17.52
CA GLY A 122 -1.41 -1.81 -16.54
C GLY A 122 -1.40 -1.05 -15.20
N THR A 123 -0.23 -0.59 -14.75
CA THR A 123 -0.08 0.20 -13.52
C THR A 123 -0.83 1.53 -13.62
N ASN A 124 -0.65 2.30 -14.69
CA ASN A 124 -1.32 3.59 -14.87
C ASN A 124 -2.84 3.43 -14.96
N MET A 125 -3.30 2.35 -15.61
CA MET A 125 -4.72 2.02 -15.66
C MET A 125 -5.27 1.69 -14.27
N ALA A 126 -4.57 0.87 -13.48
CA ALA A 126 -4.94 0.55 -12.11
C ALA A 126 -5.06 1.82 -11.25
N LEU A 127 -4.07 2.70 -11.33
CA LEU A 127 -4.05 3.98 -10.61
C LEU A 127 -5.22 4.87 -11.02
N SER A 128 -5.51 4.99 -12.31
CA SER A 128 -6.64 5.79 -12.81
C SER A 128 -7.98 5.31 -12.25
N TYR A 129 -8.23 3.99 -12.27
CA TYR A 129 -9.45 3.43 -11.69
C TYR A 129 -9.53 3.63 -10.18
N MET A 130 -8.45 3.37 -9.48
CA MET A 130 -8.36 3.60 -8.04
C MET A 130 -8.68 5.05 -7.68
N ILE A 131 -8.08 6.02 -8.37
CA ILE A 131 -8.31 7.46 -8.18
C ILE A 131 -9.79 7.79 -8.38
N ARG A 132 -10.41 7.32 -9.46
CA ARG A 132 -11.83 7.56 -9.75
C ARG A 132 -12.76 7.05 -8.66
N HIS A 133 -12.44 5.90 -8.06
CA HIS A 133 -13.23 5.37 -6.97
C HIS A 133 -12.93 6.06 -5.63
N LEU A 134 -11.69 6.52 -5.44
CA LEU A 134 -11.30 7.25 -4.23
C LEU A 134 -12.00 8.61 -4.11
N THR A 135 -12.40 9.23 -5.24
CA THR A 135 -13.20 10.48 -5.23
C THR A 135 -14.56 10.35 -4.55
N LYS A 136 -15.06 9.13 -4.31
CA LYS A 136 -16.27 8.91 -3.52
C LYS A 136 -16.06 9.23 -2.03
N TYR A 137 -14.82 9.21 -1.56
CA TYR A 137 -14.44 9.30 -0.15
C TYR A 137 -13.64 10.56 0.18
N ALA A 138 -12.98 11.16 -0.80
CA ALA A 138 -12.12 12.32 -0.59
C ALA A 138 -12.04 13.18 -1.85
N ASP A 139 -11.75 14.46 -1.66
CA ASP A 139 -11.27 15.33 -2.74
C ASP A 139 -9.76 15.09 -2.94
N LEU A 140 -9.35 14.87 -4.16
CA LEU A 140 -7.97 14.57 -4.53
C LEU A 140 -7.32 15.79 -5.16
N HIS A 141 -6.31 16.33 -4.52
CA HIS A 141 -5.54 17.47 -4.97
C HIS A 141 -4.18 16.98 -5.45
N PHE A 142 -3.96 17.07 -6.73
CA PHE A 142 -2.71 16.69 -7.37
C PHE A 142 -1.73 17.86 -7.40
N THR A 143 -0.49 17.63 -7.02
CA THR A 143 0.56 18.62 -7.17
C THR A 143 0.78 18.94 -8.65
N GLY A 144 0.87 20.23 -8.98
CA GLY A 144 1.02 20.68 -10.35
C GLY A 144 1.40 22.16 -10.43
N SER A 145 1.19 22.77 -11.57
CA SER A 145 1.56 24.15 -11.86
C SER A 145 0.37 25.10 -12.00
N GLN A 146 -0.84 24.61 -11.79
CA GLN A 146 -2.08 25.38 -11.99
C GLN A 146 -3.08 25.05 -10.90
N ASN A 147 -3.93 26.03 -10.57
CA ASN A 147 -5.11 25.81 -9.75
C ASN A 147 -6.32 25.61 -10.66
N ARG A 148 -6.72 24.36 -10.88
CA ARG A 148 -7.88 24.02 -11.70
C ARG A 148 -8.60 22.77 -11.26
N LYS A 149 -9.87 22.71 -11.55
CA LYS A 149 -10.67 21.48 -11.42
C LYS A 149 -10.47 20.63 -12.69
N ILE A 150 -10.11 19.37 -12.50
CA ILE A 150 -9.98 18.39 -13.60
C ILE A 150 -11.32 17.69 -13.83
N THR A 151 -11.90 17.15 -12.76
CA THR A 151 -13.22 16.53 -12.76
C THR A 151 -13.80 16.60 -11.34
N ASP A 152 -14.99 16.04 -11.10
CA ASP A 152 -15.60 16.05 -9.77
C ASP A 152 -14.71 15.30 -8.76
N GLY A 153 -14.35 16.00 -7.67
CA GLY A 153 -13.48 15.51 -6.62
C GLY A 153 -12.01 15.42 -7.00
N VAL A 154 -11.59 15.93 -8.18
CA VAL A 154 -10.18 15.93 -8.62
C VAL A 154 -9.77 17.32 -9.04
N TYR A 155 -8.69 17.79 -8.44
CA TYR A 155 -8.14 19.12 -8.62
C TYR A 155 -6.63 19.04 -8.88
N GLU A 156 -6.12 19.90 -9.74
CA GLU A 156 -4.70 20.25 -9.78
C GLU A 156 -4.51 21.49 -8.90
N VAL A 157 -3.50 21.49 -8.07
CA VAL A 157 -3.17 22.61 -7.19
C VAL A 157 -1.77 23.10 -7.50
N ASP A 158 -1.62 24.42 -7.55
CA ASP A 158 -0.33 25.08 -7.77
C ASP A 158 0.52 24.98 -6.51
N ILE A 159 0.99 23.77 -6.27
CA ILE A 159 1.95 23.43 -5.23
C ILE A 159 3.12 22.77 -5.93
N ASN A 160 4.20 23.52 -6.05
CA ASN A 160 5.46 22.96 -6.49
C ASN A 160 5.99 22.02 -5.38
N ILE A 161 6.55 20.91 -5.77
CA ILE A 161 7.15 19.94 -4.83
C ILE A 161 8.25 20.57 -3.99
N GLU A 162 9.02 21.53 -4.55
CA GLU A 162 10.03 22.29 -3.83
C GLU A 162 9.44 23.17 -2.72
N ASP A 163 8.18 23.59 -2.87
CA ASP A 163 7.45 24.39 -1.91
C ASP A 163 6.80 23.58 -0.77
N LEU A 164 6.73 22.26 -0.88
CA LEU A 164 6.04 21.42 0.11
C LEU A 164 6.56 21.67 1.54
N VAL A 165 7.86 21.75 1.73
CA VAL A 165 8.46 22.01 3.04
C VAL A 165 8.18 23.43 3.52
N ARG A 166 8.18 24.41 2.61
CA ARG A 166 7.85 25.81 2.94
C ARG A 166 6.40 25.96 3.38
N LEU A 167 5.50 25.21 2.76
CA LEU A 167 4.05 25.25 3.05
C LEU A 167 3.61 24.22 4.10
N ARG A 168 4.55 23.60 4.83
CA ARG A 168 4.28 22.45 5.71
C ARG A 168 3.12 22.63 6.68
N SER A 169 3.02 23.79 7.35
CA SER A 169 1.93 24.06 8.29
C SER A 169 0.58 24.12 7.58
N GLN A 170 0.51 24.84 6.47
CA GLN A 170 -0.71 24.96 5.66
C GLN A 170 -1.14 23.60 5.08
N ILE A 171 -0.19 22.79 4.64
CA ILE A 171 -0.47 21.43 4.14
C ILE A 171 -0.96 20.56 5.29
N GLY A 172 -0.34 20.64 6.47
CA GLY A 172 -0.75 19.89 7.66
C GLY A 172 -2.17 20.21 8.14
N GLU A 173 -2.60 21.46 7.99
CA GLU A 173 -3.94 21.92 8.34
C GLU A 173 -4.99 21.60 7.27
N THR A 174 -4.57 21.58 5.99
CA THR A 174 -5.49 21.46 4.85
C THR A 174 -5.77 20.01 4.48
N TYR A 175 -4.74 19.13 4.56
CA TYR A 175 -4.82 17.78 4.02
C TYR A 175 -4.90 16.72 5.09
N TYR A 176 -5.81 15.77 4.86
CA TYR A 176 -5.97 14.60 5.72
C TYR A 176 -4.83 13.60 5.54
N GLY A 177 -4.27 13.49 4.33
CA GLY A 177 -3.18 12.58 4.03
C GLY A 177 -2.43 12.97 2.77
N ILE A 178 -1.22 12.45 2.63
CA ILE A 178 -0.43 12.54 1.41
C ILE A 178 -0.36 11.14 0.81
N LEU A 179 -0.80 11.00 -0.44
CA LEU A 179 -0.74 9.78 -1.21
C LEU A 179 0.29 9.93 -2.32
N THR A 180 1.23 9.00 -2.40
CA THR A 180 2.08 8.87 -3.58
C THR A 180 1.72 7.62 -4.35
N LEU A 181 1.64 7.74 -5.65
CA LEU A 181 1.20 6.68 -6.54
C LEU A 181 2.35 5.75 -6.97
N HIS A 182 3.58 6.07 -6.57
CA HIS A 182 4.77 5.29 -6.92
C HIS A 182 5.89 5.45 -5.90
N GLN A 183 6.58 4.37 -5.56
CA GLN A 183 7.69 4.41 -4.58
C GLN A 183 8.93 5.18 -5.08
N GLU A 184 9.12 5.32 -6.38
CA GLU A 184 10.28 6.01 -6.96
C GLU A 184 10.23 7.54 -6.85
N GLN A 185 9.39 8.04 -5.96
CA GLN A 185 9.22 9.47 -5.70
C GLN A 185 9.93 9.93 -4.40
N GLU A 186 10.82 9.11 -3.87
CA GLU A 186 11.48 9.31 -2.58
C GLU A 186 12.15 10.67 -2.45
N ARG A 187 12.86 11.13 -3.48
CA ARG A 187 13.59 12.42 -3.43
C ARG A 187 12.69 13.62 -3.08
N TRP A 188 11.40 13.51 -3.37
CA TRP A 188 10.43 14.57 -3.10
C TRP A 188 9.77 14.41 -1.73
N LEU A 189 9.67 13.20 -1.23
CA LEU A 189 8.96 12.87 -0.01
C LEU A 189 9.89 12.77 1.21
N LEU A 190 11.16 12.41 1.01
CA LEU A 190 12.13 12.30 2.11
C LEU A 190 12.18 13.53 3.02
N PRO A 191 12.19 14.78 2.50
CA PRO A 191 12.17 15.96 3.35
C PRO A 191 10.91 16.06 4.21
N LEU A 192 9.77 15.52 3.75
CA LEU A 192 8.49 15.66 4.46
C LEU A 192 8.44 14.82 5.73
N TYR A 193 9.13 13.68 5.77
CA TYR A 193 9.13 12.80 6.95
C TYR A 193 9.73 13.44 8.21
N ARG A 194 10.53 14.50 8.06
CA ARG A 194 11.12 15.24 9.18
C ARG A 194 10.11 16.04 9.99
N TYR A 195 9.08 16.49 9.36
CA TYR A 195 8.19 17.50 9.94
C TYR A 195 6.92 16.84 10.48
N PRO A 196 6.67 16.96 11.78
CA PRO A 196 5.48 16.38 12.42
C PRO A 196 4.17 17.03 11.95
N GLU A 197 4.24 18.22 11.36
CA GLU A 197 3.10 18.96 10.85
C GLU A 197 2.44 18.23 9.66
N PHE A 198 3.22 17.57 8.82
CA PHE A 198 2.66 16.84 7.69
C PHE A 198 1.70 15.74 8.13
N PRO A 199 0.58 15.57 7.41
CA PRO A 199 -0.33 14.46 7.64
C PRO A 199 0.38 13.12 7.36
N PRO A 200 -0.21 11.97 7.69
CA PRO A 200 0.33 10.67 7.32
C PRO A 200 0.59 10.55 5.82
N ILE A 201 1.69 9.90 5.47
CA ILE A 201 2.10 9.65 4.08
C ILE A 201 1.91 8.16 3.78
N LEU A 202 1.19 7.86 2.70
CA LEU A 202 0.98 6.51 2.21
C LEU A 202 1.65 6.35 0.85
N VAL A 203 2.62 5.44 0.79
CA VAL A 203 3.42 5.17 -0.40
C VAL A 203 2.92 3.91 -1.09
N GLN A 204 2.54 4.00 -2.36
CA GLN A 204 2.15 2.83 -3.14
C GLN A 204 3.37 2.19 -3.81
N CYS A 205 3.55 0.91 -3.58
CA CYS A 205 4.62 0.10 -4.14
C CYS A 205 4.03 -0.87 -5.15
N HIS A 206 4.41 -0.75 -6.42
CA HIS A 206 3.81 -1.55 -7.49
C HIS A 206 4.70 -2.70 -7.96
N ALA A 207 6.00 -2.44 -8.17
CA ALA A 207 6.90 -3.41 -8.77
C ALA A 207 8.21 -3.47 -7.98
N PRO A 208 8.46 -4.54 -7.20
CA PRO A 208 9.66 -4.63 -6.37
C PRO A 208 10.96 -4.69 -7.19
N ARG A 209 10.86 -5.24 -8.40
CA ARG A 209 12.01 -5.46 -9.29
C ARG A 209 12.08 -4.48 -10.46
N GLY A 210 11.19 -3.48 -10.47
CA GLY A 210 11.13 -2.49 -11.55
C GLY A 210 12.41 -1.68 -11.69
N HIS A 211 12.69 -1.29 -12.93
CA HIS A 211 13.79 -0.38 -13.29
C HIS A 211 15.17 -0.81 -12.76
N GLY A 212 15.50 -2.10 -12.83
CA GLY A 212 16.82 -2.59 -12.46
C GLY A 212 17.14 -2.43 -10.97
N GLY A 213 16.15 -2.66 -10.08
CA GLY A 213 16.31 -2.57 -8.62
C GLY A 213 16.16 -1.15 -8.05
N GLN A 214 15.93 -0.13 -8.88
CA GLN A 214 15.70 1.24 -8.38
C GLN A 214 14.48 1.31 -7.46
N ALA A 215 13.43 0.56 -7.77
CA ALA A 215 12.22 0.49 -6.96
C ALA A 215 12.51 0.03 -5.53
N MET A 216 13.36 -0.98 -5.35
CA MET A 216 13.78 -1.46 -4.03
C MET A 216 14.62 -0.42 -3.30
N ASN A 217 15.59 0.20 -3.98
CA ASN A 217 16.40 1.25 -3.39
C ASN A 217 15.55 2.44 -2.92
N SER A 218 14.58 2.86 -3.73
CA SER A 218 13.64 3.92 -3.36
C SER A 218 12.83 3.54 -2.13
N LEU A 219 12.31 2.32 -2.07
CA LEU A 219 11.55 1.82 -0.93
C LEU A 219 12.38 1.83 0.36
N LEU A 220 13.62 1.33 0.31
CA LEU A 220 14.49 1.30 1.49
C LEU A 220 14.83 2.71 2.00
N ARG A 221 14.97 3.68 1.09
CA ARG A 221 15.14 5.09 1.47
C ARG A 221 13.90 5.65 2.17
N HIS A 222 12.70 5.38 1.64
CA HIS A 222 11.47 5.74 2.32
C HIS A 222 11.40 5.11 3.71
N TYR A 223 11.63 3.81 3.79
CA TYR A 223 11.57 3.05 5.04
C TYR A 223 12.51 3.62 6.10
N ALA A 224 13.74 3.97 5.72
CA ALA A 224 14.73 4.55 6.64
C ALA A 224 14.32 5.94 7.18
N ALA A 225 13.55 6.71 6.41
CA ALA A 225 13.19 8.09 6.75
C ALA A 225 11.79 8.24 7.33
N MET A 226 10.87 7.31 7.05
CA MET A 226 9.45 7.46 7.37
C MET A 226 9.17 7.42 8.87
N ARG A 227 8.07 8.07 9.24
CA ARG A 227 7.58 8.12 10.62
C ARG A 227 6.69 6.89 10.89
N GLU A 228 6.52 6.51 12.14
CA GLU A 228 5.62 5.42 12.55
C GLU A 228 4.15 5.62 12.08
N CYS A 229 3.76 6.86 11.80
CA CYS A 229 2.45 7.21 11.27
C CYS A 229 2.36 7.20 9.74
N ASP A 230 3.39 6.75 9.04
CA ASP A 230 3.42 6.61 7.58
C ASP A 230 3.30 5.12 7.23
N GLY A 231 3.11 4.79 5.95
CA GLY A 231 2.95 3.39 5.56
C GLY A 231 3.16 3.14 4.08
N PHE A 232 3.30 1.86 3.76
CA PHE A 232 3.37 1.35 2.40
C PHE A 232 2.15 0.52 2.04
N THR A 233 1.86 0.46 0.76
CA THR A 233 0.92 -0.51 0.20
C THR A 233 1.56 -1.32 -0.92
N ALA A 234 1.17 -2.57 -1.04
CA ALA A 234 1.57 -3.47 -2.10
C ALA A 234 0.34 -4.12 -2.75
N PRO A 235 0.35 -4.37 -4.07
CA PRO A 235 -0.84 -4.84 -4.79
C PRO A 235 -1.24 -6.29 -4.48
N SER A 236 -0.35 -7.09 -3.92
CA SER A 236 -0.61 -8.48 -3.52
C SER A 236 0.14 -8.84 -2.25
N ASP A 237 -0.29 -9.93 -1.60
CA ASP A 237 0.41 -10.45 -0.42
C ASP A 237 1.83 -10.90 -0.76
N TYR A 238 2.04 -11.48 -1.95
CA TYR A 238 3.38 -11.83 -2.42
C TYR A 238 4.31 -10.61 -2.46
N VAL A 239 3.88 -9.50 -3.05
CA VAL A 239 4.68 -8.27 -3.13
C VAL A 239 4.91 -7.66 -1.74
N ARG A 240 3.90 -7.69 -0.87
CA ARG A 240 4.02 -7.26 0.53
C ARG A 240 5.07 -8.10 1.27
N GLU A 241 5.00 -9.41 1.15
CA GLU A 241 5.94 -10.34 1.79
C GLU A 241 7.35 -10.18 1.21
N PHE A 242 7.45 -10.03 -0.10
CA PHE A 242 8.74 -9.76 -0.74
C PHE A 242 9.41 -8.49 -0.15
N TYR A 243 8.68 -7.40 0.01
CA TYR A 243 9.25 -6.20 0.63
C TYR A 243 9.51 -6.37 2.12
N ALA A 244 8.67 -7.12 2.82
CA ALA A 244 8.81 -7.39 4.25
C ALA A 244 10.14 -8.10 4.60
N ASP A 245 10.64 -8.92 3.70
CA ASP A 245 11.93 -9.62 3.86
C ASP A 245 13.15 -8.68 3.88
N TYR A 246 12.99 -7.45 3.37
CA TYR A 246 14.06 -6.44 3.31
C TYR A 246 13.95 -5.34 4.37
N VAL A 247 12.99 -5.42 5.27
CA VAL A 247 12.76 -4.41 6.29
C VAL A 247 12.63 -5.06 7.66
N TRP A 248 13.05 -4.33 8.70
CA TRP A 248 13.01 -4.83 10.07
C TRP A 248 11.58 -4.91 10.63
N ASP A 249 10.74 -3.92 10.33
CA ASP A 249 9.35 -3.88 10.76
C ASP A 249 8.39 -4.01 9.57
N PRO A 250 7.90 -5.23 9.28
CA PRO A 250 6.96 -5.45 8.19
C PRO A 250 5.58 -4.82 8.42
N SER A 251 5.27 -4.32 9.63
CA SER A 251 3.98 -3.71 9.95
C SER A 251 3.69 -2.41 9.18
N PHE A 252 4.72 -1.81 8.58
CA PHE A 252 4.57 -0.68 7.67
C PHE A 252 3.90 -1.07 6.35
N PHE A 253 3.94 -2.34 5.96
CA PHE A 253 3.41 -2.81 4.69
C PHE A 253 2.00 -3.35 4.81
N ASN A 254 1.13 -2.87 3.94
CA ASN A 254 -0.25 -3.28 3.85
C ASN A 254 -0.56 -3.79 2.44
N THR A 255 -1.29 -4.89 2.34
CA THR A 255 -1.79 -5.33 1.04
C THR A 255 -2.96 -4.43 0.62
N LEU A 256 -2.83 -3.80 -0.54
CA LEU A 256 -3.86 -3.00 -1.20
C LEU A 256 -4.12 -3.58 -2.58
N PRO A 257 -4.99 -4.59 -2.71
CA PRO A 257 -5.26 -5.23 -3.98
C PRO A 257 -5.83 -4.24 -5.00
N ASN A 258 -5.41 -4.40 -6.24
CA ASN A 258 -6.09 -3.76 -7.36
C ASN A 258 -7.52 -4.29 -7.48
N GLY A 259 -8.37 -3.55 -8.15
CA GLY A 259 -9.76 -3.89 -8.35
C GLY A 259 -10.11 -4.31 -9.78
N VAL A 260 -11.30 -4.80 -9.95
CA VAL A 260 -11.97 -4.99 -11.22
C VAL A 260 -13.33 -4.28 -11.20
N ASP A 261 -13.75 -3.78 -12.34
CA ASP A 261 -15.13 -3.34 -12.55
C ASP A 261 -16.00 -4.58 -12.79
N ALA A 262 -16.60 -5.10 -11.70
CA ALA A 262 -17.38 -6.33 -11.73
C ALA A 262 -18.75 -6.18 -12.41
N GLU A 263 -19.19 -4.95 -12.71
CA GLU A 263 -20.39 -4.68 -13.49
C GLU A 263 -20.07 -4.69 -14.99
N LEU A 264 -18.92 -4.21 -15.39
CA LEU A 264 -18.42 -4.28 -16.75
C LEU A 264 -17.97 -5.71 -17.08
N PHE A 265 -17.08 -6.29 -16.26
CA PHE A 265 -16.55 -7.63 -16.44
C PHE A 265 -17.42 -8.65 -15.71
N LYS A 266 -18.30 -9.31 -16.43
CA LYS A 266 -19.21 -10.32 -15.90
C LYS A 266 -19.49 -11.44 -16.91
N PRO A 267 -19.95 -12.60 -16.44
CA PRO A 267 -20.35 -13.67 -17.34
C PRO A 267 -21.43 -13.21 -18.32
N MET A 268 -21.27 -13.57 -19.57
CA MET A 268 -22.22 -13.34 -20.68
C MET A 268 -22.56 -14.66 -21.37
N ASP A 269 -23.53 -14.63 -22.26
CA ASP A 269 -23.80 -15.79 -23.13
C ASP A 269 -22.55 -16.08 -23.99
N LYS A 270 -21.90 -17.18 -23.69
CA LYS A 270 -20.66 -17.60 -24.32
C LYS A 270 -20.82 -17.83 -25.83
N ALA A 271 -21.93 -18.47 -26.24
CA ALA A 271 -22.18 -18.72 -27.65
C ALA A 271 -22.38 -17.42 -28.44
N ALA A 272 -23.10 -16.46 -27.84
CA ALA A 272 -23.25 -15.13 -28.42
C ALA A 272 -21.91 -14.40 -28.51
N ALA A 273 -21.08 -14.47 -27.45
CA ALA A 273 -19.75 -13.86 -27.44
C ALA A 273 -18.85 -14.48 -28.54
N LYS A 274 -18.81 -15.79 -28.65
CA LYS A 274 -18.04 -16.48 -29.69
C LYS A 274 -18.49 -16.07 -31.10
N ARG A 275 -19.80 -16.02 -31.37
CA ARG A 275 -20.33 -15.56 -32.66
C ARG A 275 -19.89 -14.15 -33.03
N GLU A 276 -19.96 -13.24 -32.06
CA GLU A 276 -19.58 -11.84 -32.31
C GLU A 276 -18.08 -11.71 -32.58
N ILE A 277 -17.24 -12.46 -31.84
CA ILE A 277 -15.80 -12.46 -32.06
C ILE A 277 -15.44 -13.17 -33.37
N ALA A 278 -16.10 -14.26 -33.71
CA ALA A 278 -15.94 -14.94 -35.00
C ALA A 278 -16.18 -13.99 -36.18
N LYS A 279 -17.29 -13.24 -36.11
CA LYS A 279 -17.64 -12.26 -37.12
C LYS A 279 -16.58 -11.13 -37.20
N THR A 280 -16.12 -10.63 -36.06
CA THR A 280 -15.12 -9.54 -36.02
C THR A 280 -13.76 -10.00 -36.55
N ALA A 281 -13.35 -11.23 -36.20
CA ALA A 281 -12.07 -11.81 -36.62
C ALA A 281 -12.10 -12.40 -38.03
N GLY A 282 -13.29 -12.61 -38.59
CA GLY A 282 -13.46 -13.28 -39.90
C GLY A 282 -13.09 -14.77 -39.86
N ASP A 283 -13.34 -15.46 -38.73
CA ASP A 283 -12.98 -16.87 -38.56
C ASP A 283 -14.08 -17.63 -37.80
N ASP A 284 -14.92 -18.34 -38.54
CA ASP A 284 -16.08 -19.08 -38.05
C ASP A 284 -15.71 -20.25 -37.10
N ARG A 285 -14.44 -20.69 -37.10
CA ARG A 285 -13.98 -21.74 -36.16
C ARG A 285 -14.17 -21.36 -34.72
N ILE A 286 -14.15 -20.07 -34.42
CA ILE A 286 -14.32 -19.54 -33.04
C ILE A 286 -15.66 -19.95 -32.45
N GLU A 287 -16.71 -20.07 -33.26
CA GLU A 287 -18.05 -20.36 -32.75
C GLU A 287 -18.13 -21.73 -32.06
N SER A 288 -17.46 -22.75 -32.64
CA SER A 288 -17.60 -24.14 -32.20
C SER A 288 -16.37 -24.73 -31.54
N ALA A 289 -15.18 -24.15 -31.74
CA ALA A 289 -13.95 -24.68 -31.18
C ALA A 289 -13.83 -24.42 -29.70
N SER A 290 -13.06 -25.26 -29.00
CA SER A 290 -12.54 -24.95 -27.66
C SER A 290 -11.44 -23.88 -27.78
N THR A 291 -11.64 -22.75 -27.12
CA THR A 291 -10.80 -21.56 -27.27
C THR A 291 -9.91 -21.33 -26.07
N VAL A 292 -8.63 -21.08 -26.32
CA VAL A 292 -7.65 -20.62 -25.34
C VAL A 292 -7.35 -19.15 -25.61
N GLY A 293 -7.56 -18.28 -24.63
CA GLY A 293 -7.43 -16.84 -24.81
C GLY A 293 -6.14 -16.26 -24.23
N TYR A 294 -5.59 -15.27 -24.91
CA TYR A 294 -4.49 -14.43 -24.45
C TYR A 294 -4.85 -12.97 -24.75
N LEU A 295 -4.85 -12.14 -23.73
CA LEU A 295 -5.12 -10.72 -23.86
C LEU A 295 -4.00 -9.92 -23.20
N SER A 296 -3.10 -9.35 -24.00
CA SER A 296 -1.97 -8.54 -23.56
C SER A 296 -1.29 -7.85 -24.73
N ARG A 297 -0.32 -6.97 -24.45
CA ARG A 297 0.70 -6.60 -25.44
C ARG A 297 1.46 -7.85 -25.86
N VAL A 298 1.58 -8.08 -27.16
CA VAL A 298 2.26 -9.28 -27.69
C VAL A 298 3.77 -9.08 -27.68
N GLN A 299 4.33 -9.20 -26.49
CA GLN A 299 5.76 -8.98 -26.20
C GLN A 299 6.37 -10.23 -25.55
N SER A 300 7.70 -10.31 -25.54
CA SER A 300 8.39 -11.49 -25.00
C SER A 300 8.14 -11.67 -23.52
N GLU A 301 8.26 -10.60 -22.75
CA GLU A 301 8.06 -10.57 -21.32
C GLU A 301 6.62 -10.96 -20.93
N LYS A 302 5.65 -10.76 -21.81
CA LYS A 302 4.26 -11.22 -21.61
C LYS A 302 4.02 -12.67 -22.06
N GLY A 303 5.09 -13.40 -22.39
CA GLY A 303 5.03 -14.83 -22.71
C GLY A 303 4.47 -15.17 -24.08
N ALA A 304 4.47 -14.23 -25.05
CA ALA A 304 3.96 -14.49 -26.39
C ALA A 304 4.67 -15.69 -27.06
N SER A 305 5.96 -15.90 -26.81
CA SER A 305 6.71 -17.05 -27.34
C SER A 305 6.23 -18.37 -26.74
N VAL A 306 5.86 -18.39 -25.47
CA VAL A 306 5.28 -19.58 -24.79
C VAL A 306 3.91 -19.87 -25.37
N TYR A 307 3.08 -18.83 -25.53
CA TYR A 307 1.74 -18.96 -26.10
C TYR A 307 1.75 -19.56 -27.52
N LEU A 308 2.68 -19.11 -28.36
CA LEU A 308 2.88 -19.71 -29.72
C LEU A 308 3.33 -21.18 -29.67
N LYS A 309 4.14 -21.57 -28.69
CA LYS A 309 4.50 -22.99 -28.47
C LYS A 309 3.29 -23.80 -28.03
N LEU A 310 2.45 -23.26 -27.16
CA LEU A 310 1.21 -23.91 -26.70
C LEU A 310 0.26 -24.18 -27.87
N ALA A 311 0.09 -23.22 -28.79
CA ALA A 311 -0.72 -23.44 -29.98
C ALA A 311 -0.20 -24.62 -30.83
N LYS A 312 1.12 -24.74 -31.01
CA LYS A 312 1.73 -25.88 -31.74
C LYS A 312 1.58 -27.22 -31.02
N LEU A 313 1.64 -27.21 -29.67
CA LEU A 313 1.47 -28.42 -28.86
C LEU A 313 0.02 -28.92 -28.84
N ASN A 314 -0.95 -28.03 -29.10
CA ASN A 314 -2.38 -28.34 -29.03
C ASN A 314 -3.12 -27.99 -30.33
N PRO A 315 -2.84 -28.73 -31.45
CA PRO A 315 -3.41 -28.39 -32.75
C PRO A 315 -4.94 -28.57 -32.83
N HIS A 316 -5.54 -29.26 -31.88
CA HIS A 316 -6.98 -29.49 -31.75
C HIS A 316 -7.73 -28.35 -31.02
N LEU A 317 -7.02 -27.41 -30.43
CA LEU A 317 -7.57 -26.22 -29.76
C LEU A 317 -7.38 -24.99 -30.63
N LEU A 318 -8.26 -24.02 -30.50
CA LEU A 318 -8.13 -22.71 -31.14
C LEU A 318 -7.58 -21.68 -30.18
N PHE A 319 -6.48 -21.04 -30.54
CA PHE A 319 -5.78 -20.04 -29.75
C PHE A 319 -6.14 -18.64 -30.24
N LEU A 320 -6.65 -17.78 -29.34
CA LEU A 320 -7.09 -16.43 -29.66
C LEU A 320 -6.14 -15.40 -29.00
N ILE A 321 -5.57 -14.50 -29.79
CA ILE A 321 -4.76 -13.38 -29.31
C ILE A 321 -5.53 -12.09 -29.48
N ALA A 322 -5.76 -11.35 -28.39
CA ALA A 322 -6.25 -9.98 -28.38
C ALA A 322 -5.14 -9.03 -27.88
N GLY A 323 -5.02 -7.88 -28.53
CA GLY A 323 -4.05 -6.86 -28.14
C GLY A 323 -3.78 -5.83 -29.24
N PRO A 324 -2.98 -4.78 -28.96
CA PRO A 324 -2.81 -3.65 -29.87
C PRO A 324 -2.09 -4.01 -31.19
N SER A 325 -1.21 -4.99 -31.15
CA SER A 325 -0.54 -5.49 -32.36
C SER A 325 0.15 -6.83 -32.07
N LEU A 326 0.45 -7.59 -33.12
CA LEU A 326 1.29 -8.80 -33.02
C LEU A 326 2.79 -8.47 -32.85
N GLY A 327 3.17 -7.19 -32.91
CA GLY A 327 4.54 -6.74 -32.77
C GLY A 327 5.49 -7.47 -33.73
N ARG A 328 6.63 -7.97 -33.23
CA ARG A 328 7.61 -8.72 -34.02
C ARG A 328 7.13 -10.06 -34.57
N TYR A 329 5.96 -10.52 -34.15
CA TYR A 329 5.37 -11.78 -34.64
C TYR A 329 4.50 -11.59 -35.89
N ALA A 330 4.15 -10.34 -36.26
CA ALA A 330 3.33 -10.02 -37.41
C ALA A 330 3.94 -10.52 -38.74
N SER A 331 5.28 -10.56 -38.84
CA SER A 331 6.02 -11.01 -40.03
C SER A 331 6.29 -12.52 -40.04
N ARG A 332 5.87 -13.25 -39.00
CA ARG A 332 6.14 -14.69 -38.87
C ARG A 332 4.93 -15.50 -39.33
N LYS A 333 5.19 -16.73 -39.88
CA LYS A 333 4.12 -17.68 -40.07
C LYS A 333 3.60 -18.14 -38.70
N LEU A 334 2.36 -17.78 -38.40
CA LEU A 334 1.67 -18.17 -37.16
C LEU A 334 1.18 -19.62 -37.30
N PRO A 335 0.95 -20.36 -36.22
CA PRO A 335 0.26 -21.66 -36.24
C PRO A 335 -1.14 -21.50 -36.84
N ASP A 336 -1.58 -22.52 -37.62
CA ASP A 336 -2.86 -22.48 -38.32
C ASP A 336 -4.07 -22.44 -37.36
N ASN A 337 -3.89 -22.87 -36.11
CA ASN A 337 -4.88 -22.85 -35.05
C ASN A 337 -4.75 -21.59 -34.15
N LEU A 338 -4.13 -20.53 -34.64
CA LEU A 338 -4.00 -19.26 -33.91
C LEU A 338 -4.68 -18.13 -34.69
N VAL A 339 -5.58 -17.41 -34.04
CA VAL A 339 -6.33 -16.29 -34.60
C VAL A 339 -5.99 -15.02 -33.84
N TYR A 340 -5.60 -13.97 -34.55
CA TYR A 340 -5.45 -12.64 -34.00
C TYR A 340 -6.77 -11.89 -34.14
N VAL A 341 -7.41 -11.64 -33.00
CA VAL A 341 -8.73 -10.95 -32.95
C VAL A 341 -8.64 -9.44 -32.88
N GLY A 342 -7.42 -8.88 -32.85
CA GLY A 342 -7.20 -7.44 -32.93
C GLY A 342 -7.22 -6.70 -31.58
N PHE A 343 -7.14 -5.37 -31.68
CA PHE A 343 -7.31 -4.46 -30.56
C PHE A 343 -8.79 -4.16 -30.34
N HIS A 344 -9.19 -4.15 -29.10
CA HIS A 344 -10.55 -3.77 -28.71
C HIS A 344 -10.52 -2.74 -27.60
N PRO A 345 -11.41 -1.74 -27.64
CA PRO A 345 -11.56 -0.80 -26.54
C PRO A 345 -12.08 -1.52 -25.28
N ARG A 346 -11.83 -0.92 -24.12
CA ARG A 346 -12.07 -1.56 -22.84
C ARG A 346 -13.50 -2.08 -22.64
N GLU A 347 -14.47 -1.34 -23.13
CA GLU A 347 -15.91 -1.67 -23.03
C GLU A 347 -16.26 -2.96 -23.78
N LYS A 348 -15.45 -3.35 -24.75
CA LYS A 348 -15.60 -4.60 -25.51
C LYS A 348 -14.77 -5.76 -24.98
N LEU A 349 -13.84 -5.53 -24.05
CA LEU A 349 -13.02 -6.62 -23.49
C LEU A 349 -13.85 -7.71 -22.79
N PRO A 350 -14.98 -7.41 -22.10
CA PRO A 350 -15.82 -8.47 -21.55
C PRO A 350 -16.29 -9.48 -22.61
N LEU A 351 -16.60 -9.01 -23.81
CA LEU A 351 -16.99 -9.87 -24.92
C LEU A 351 -15.85 -10.81 -25.33
N ILE A 352 -14.63 -10.28 -25.39
CA ILE A 352 -13.42 -11.05 -25.69
C ILE A 352 -13.18 -12.14 -24.63
N TYR A 353 -13.21 -11.78 -23.35
CA TYR A 353 -13.02 -12.74 -22.27
C TYR A 353 -14.08 -13.83 -22.30
N ASN A 354 -15.36 -13.48 -22.50
CA ASN A 354 -16.45 -14.46 -22.57
C ASN A 354 -16.37 -15.40 -23.78
N ALA A 355 -15.62 -15.03 -24.83
CA ALA A 355 -15.34 -15.92 -25.95
C ALA A 355 -14.24 -16.96 -25.65
N PHE A 356 -13.49 -16.82 -24.55
CA PHE A 356 -12.47 -17.77 -24.13
C PHE A 356 -13.09 -18.90 -23.27
N ASP A 357 -12.65 -20.13 -23.49
CA ASP A 357 -12.96 -21.24 -22.60
C ASP A 357 -11.94 -21.36 -21.47
N VAL A 358 -10.68 -20.99 -21.74
CA VAL A 358 -9.60 -20.89 -20.76
C VAL A 358 -8.82 -19.61 -21.02
N TYR A 359 -8.50 -18.87 -19.97
CA TYR A 359 -7.59 -17.73 -20.07
C TYR A 359 -6.16 -18.19 -19.77
N CYS A 360 -5.27 -18.08 -20.76
CA CYS A 360 -3.86 -18.44 -20.63
C CYS A 360 -3.02 -17.19 -20.39
N PHE A 361 -2.33 -17.14 -19.26
CA PHE A 361 -1.47 -16.01 -18.88
C PHE A 361 -0.03 -16.49 -18.69
N PRO A 362 0.76 -16.67 -19.75
CA PRO A 362 2.11 -17.22 -19.70
C PRO A 362 3.18 -16.14 -19.51
N SER A 363 2.92 -15.12 -18.67
CA SER A 363 3.86 -14.02 -18.48
C SER A 363 5.19 -14.50 -17.91
N MET A 364 6.27 -13.87 -18.39
CA MET A 364 7.65 -14.12 -17.99
C MET A 364 8.25 -12.95 -17.20
N SER A 365 7.44 -11.90 -16.98
CA SER A 365 7.90 -10.66 -16.35
C SER A 365 7.88 -10.77 -14.83
N GLY A 366 8.98 -10.43 -14.17
CA GLY A 366 9.08 -10.24 -12.72
C GLY A 366 8.37 -8.99 -12.19
N GLU A 367 7.53 -8.36 -13.01
CA GLU A 367 6.73 -7.19 -12.65
C GLU A 367 5.23 -7.48 -12.69
N GLU A 368 4.83 -8.76 -12.74
CA GLU A 368 3.42 -9.16 -12.73
C GLU A 368 2.89 -9.26 -11.30
N THR A 369 2.96 -8.18 -10.61
CA THR A 369 2.68 -8.10 -9.18
C THR A 369 1.24 -8.39 -8.78
N PHE A 370 0.30 -8.37 -9.77
CA PHE A 370 -1.12 -8.62 -9.51
C PHE A 370 -1.83 -9.37 -10.65
N GLY A 371 -1.66 -8.94 -11.91
CA GLY A 371 -2.32 -9.55 -13.06
C GLY A 371 -3.76 -9.07 -13.28
N LEU A 372 -3.96 -7.78 -13.61
CA LEU A 372 -5.29 -7.20 -13.86
C LEU A 372 -6.10 -7.99 -14.90
N THR A 373 -5.47 -8.42 -16.01
CA THR A 373 -6.14 -9.17 -17.07
C THR A 373 -6.59 -10.56 -16.60
N VAL A 374 -5.86 -11.17 -15.66
CA VAL A 374 -6.27 -12.41 -15.00
C VAL A 374 -7.52 -12.18 -14.17
N LEU A 375 -7.54 -11.11 -13.38
CA LEU A 375 -8.71 -10.75 -12.56
C LEU A 375 -9.94 -10.43 -13.43
N GLU A 376 -9.75 -9.77 -14.57
CA GLU A 376 -10.82 -9.48 -15.54
C GLU A 376 -11.40 -10.76 -16.15
N ALA A 377 -10.53 -11.72 -16.53
CA ALA A 377 -10.97 -13.04 -17.01
C ALA A 377 -11.76 -13.78 -15.93
N MET A 378 -11.25 -13.83 -14.70
CA MET A 378 -11.94 -14.40 -13.53
C MET A 378 -13.30 -13.74 -13.30
N ALA A 379 -13.39 -12.43 -13.42
CA ALA A 379 -14.63 -11.68 -13.29
C ALA A 379 -15.66 -12.05 -14.36
N CYS A 380 -15.21 -12.40 -15.56
CA CYS A 380 -16.06 -12.95 -16.61
C CYS A 380 -16.38 -14.45 -16.42
N GLY A 381 -15.92 -15.08 -15.36
CA GLY A 381 -16.12 -16.50 -15.08
C GLY A 381 -15.26 -17.41 -15.98
N VAL A 382 -14.14 -16.92 -16.48
CA VAL A 382 -13.22 -17.70 -17.32
C VAL A 382 -12.07 -18.20 -16.43
N PRO A 383 -11.91 -19.53 -16.25
CA PRO A 383 -10.85 -20.08 -15.44
C PRO A 383 -9.47 -19.76 -16.02
N PRO A 384 -8.54 -19.19 -15.22
CA PRO A 384 -7.20 -18.89 -15.70
C PRO A 384 -6.24 -20.07 -15.51
N VAL A 385 -5.24 -20.17 -16.41
CA VAL A 385 -4.00 -20.92 -16.23
C VAL A 385 -2.86 -19.92 -16.21
N VAL A 386 -2.12 -19.89 -15.11
CA VAL A 386 -1.08 -18.90 -14.82
C VAL A 386 0.23 -19.56 -14.40
N PRO A 387 1.40 -18.91 -14.55
CA PRO A 387 2.66 -19.48 -14.06
C PRO A 387 2.75 -19.41 -12.54
N ASN A 388 3.48 -20.33 -11.94
CA ASN A 388 3.86 -20.26 -10.50
C ASN A 388 4.95 -19.20 -10.30
N PHE A 389 4.58 -17.97 -10.47
CA PHE A 389 5.51 -16.86 -10.49
C PHE A 389 4.87 -15.52 -10.08
N ASP A 390 5.60 -14.74 -9.28
CA ASP A 390 5.26 -13.38 -8.82
C ASP A 390 3.90 -13.31 -8.08
N GLY A 391 3.18 -12.19 -8.16
CA GLY A 391 1.95 -11.94 -7.41
C GLY A 391 0.70 -12.65 -7.94
N VAL A 392 0.72 -13.12 -9.19
CA VAL A 392 -0.47 -13.64 -9.88
C VAL A 392 -1.08 -14.90 -9.23
N PRO A 393 -0.28 -15.89 -8.76
CA PRO A 393 -0.83 -17.06 -8.06
C PRO A 393 -1.63 -16.68 -6.81
N SER A 394 -1.22 -15.64 -6.08
CA SER A 394 -1.93 -15.16 -4.87
C SER A 394 -3.30 -14.55 -5.20
N VAL A 395 -3.43 -13.92 -6.37
CA VAL A 395 -4.70 -13.39 -6.87
C VAL A 395 -5.62 -14.51 -7.31
N VAL A 396 -5.11 -15.50 -8.03
CA VAL A 396 -5.88 -16.66 -8.52
C VAL A 396 -6.32 -17.56 -7.36
N GLY A 397 -5.44 -17.85 -6.41
CA GLY A 397 -5.71 -18.79 -5.31
C GLY A 397 -6.08 -20.20 -5.85
N ASP A 398 -7.16 -20.78 -5.33
CA ASP A 398 -7.69 -22.10 -5.72
C ASP A 398 -8.74 -22.03 -6.84
N THR A 399 -8.83 -20.91 -7.56
CA THR A 399 -9.91 -20.65 -8.54
C THR A 399 -9.45 -20.74 -9.99
N GLY A 400 -8.20 -21.16 -10.22
CA GLY A 400 -7.59 -21.42 -11.51
C GLY A 400 -6.53 -22.51 -11.37
N LEU A 401 -5.74 -22.74 -12.41
CA LEU A 401 -4.63 -23.68 -12.38
C LEU A 401 -3.29 -22.94 -12.45
N VAL A 402 -2.38 -23.30 -11.56
CA VAL A 402 -1.03 -22.73 -11.52
C VAL A 402 -0.07 -23.72 -12.16
N ALA A 403 0.57 -23.31 -13.24
CA ALA A 403 1.52 -24.12 -14.00
C ALA A 403 2.96 -23.89 -13.52
N ASP A 404 3.78 -24.90 -13.60
CA ASP A 404 5.18 -24.82 -13.23
C ASP A 404 5.93 -23.80 -14.10
N ALA A 405 6.89 -23.14 -13.47
CA ALA A 405 7.77 -22.19 -14.11
C ALA A 405 9.17 -22.31 -13.53
N ASP A 406 10.18 -22.30 -14.38
CA ASP A 406 11.55 -22.19 -13.97
C ASP A 406 11.87 -20.72 -13.70
N ASN A 407 12.15 -20.40 -12.44
CA ASN A 407 12.44 -19.06 -12.01
C ASN A 407 13.95 -18.87 -11.89
N PHE A 408 14.50 -17.95 -12.68
CA PHE A 408 15.92 -17.61 -12.66
C PHE A 408 16.07 -16.27 -11.98
N ASP A 409 16.54 -16.30 -10.73
CA ASP A 409 16.90 -15.13 -9.96
C ASP A 409 18.35 -14.78 -10.30
N GLN A 410 18.57 -13.77 -11.13
CA GLN A 410 19.94 -13.34 -11.47
C GLN A 410 20.44 -12.28 -10.47
N ASP A 411 19.51 -11.49 -9.92
CA ASP A 411 19.66 -10.54 -8.82
C ASP A 411 18.28 -9.98 -8.43
N ILE A 412 18.21 -9.11 -7.42
CA ILE A 412 16.97 -8.43 -7.02
C ILE A 412 16.29 -7.68 -8.19
N ALA A 413 17.07 -7.33 -9.21
CA ALA A 413 16.63 -6.50 -10.33
C ALA A 413 16.06 -7.31 -11.51
N THR A 414 16.44 -8.57 -11.68
CA THR A 414 16.17 -9.32 -12.90
C THR A 414 15.66 -10.74 -12.62
N LEU A 415 14.45 -10.84 -12.12
CA LEU A 415 13.77 -12.14 -12.09
C LEU A 415 13.06 -12.38 -13.43
N VAL A 416 13.46 -13.43 -14.12
CA VAL A 416 12.80 -13.92 -15.33
C VAL A 416 12.23 -15.30 -15.05
N SER A 417 10.94 -15.47 -15.31
CA SER A 417 10.29 -16.78 -15.26
C SER A 417 10.20 -17.39 -16.65
N TYR A 418 10.41 -18.68 -16.73
CA TYR A 418 10.17 -19.46 -17.94
C TYR A 418 9.01 -20.45 -17.69
N PRO A 419 7.76 -20.05 -17.99
CA PRO A 419 6.62 -20.93 -17.83
C PRO A 419 6.82 -22.23 -18.64
N CYS A 420 6.60 -23.37 -18.01
CA CYS A 420 6.73 -24.68 -18.64
C CYS A 420 5.59 -24.92 -19.64
N PRO A 421 5.86 -24.93 -20.98
CA PRO A 421 4.77 -25.08 -21.97
C PRO A 421 4.06 -26.43 -21.89
N ILE A 422 4.74 -27.48 -21.42
CA ILE A 422 4.14 -28.82 -21.28
C ILE A 422 3.12 -28.78 -20.14
N ASP A 423 3.50 -28.30 -18.98
CA ASP A 423 2.58 -28.25 -17.84
C ASP A 423 1.41 -27.27 -18.06
N PHE A 424 1.65 -26.14 -18.74
CA PHE A 424 0.56 -25.27 -19.21
C PHE A 424 -0.41 -26.02 -20.14
N SER A 425 0.13 -26.78 -21.12
CA SER A 425 -0.67 -27.58 -22.03
C SER A 425 -1.52 -28.60 -21.28
N ASP A 426 -0.93 -29.33 -20.35
CA ASP A 426 -1.62 -30.34 -19.54
C ASP A 426 -2.75 -29.72 -18.71
N LYS A 427 -2.51 -28.58 -18.09
CA LYS A 427 -3.52 -27.86 -17.30
C LYS A 427 -4.66 -27.30 -18.16
N ILE A 428 -4.36 -26.77 -19.36
CA ILE A 428 -5.36 -26.32 -20.32
C ILE A 428 -6.24 -27.50 -20.74
N ASN A 429 -5.62 -28.61 -21.15
CA ASN A 429 -6.35 -29.81 -21.57
C ASN A 429 -7.17 -30.41 -20.40
N ARG A 430 -6.64 -30.41 -19.18
CA ARG A 430 -7.36 -30.86 -17.98
C ARG A 430 -8.64 -30.05 -17.75
N LEU A 431 -8.59 -28.75 -17.95
CA LEU A 431 -9.77 -27.88 -17.81
C LEU A 431 -10.78 -28.17 -18.93
N LEU A 432 -10.34 -28.23 -20.17
CA LEU A 432 -11.24 -28.35 -21.31
C LEU A 432 -11.87 -29.76 -21.45
N ASN A 433 -11.18 -30.79 -20.94
CA ASN A 433 -11.66 -32.18 -20.98
C ASN A 433 -12.46 -32.57 -19.71
N ASN A 434 -12.62 -31.66 -18.73
CA ASN A 434 -13.37 -31.92 -17.49
C ASN A 434 -14.38 -30.82 -17.24
N ALA A 435 -15.61 -31.03 -17.71
CA ALA A 435 -16.69 -30.05 -17.61
C ALA A 435 -17.06 -29.67 -16.14
N GLU A 436 -17.00 -30.64 -15.22
CA GLU A 436 -17.29 -30.41 -13.80
C GLU A 436 -16.21 -29.51 -13.15
N LEU A 437 -14.95 -29.81 -13.42
CA LEU A 437 -13.82 -28.97 -12.96
C LEU A 437 -13.94 -27.56 -13.54
N TRP A 438 -14.24 -27.45 -14.83
CA TRP A 438 -14.40 -26.16 -15.49
C TRP A 438 -15.51 -25.33 -14.86
N GLN A 439 -16.71 -25.92 -14.66
CA GLN A 439 -17.85 -25.23 -14.03
C GLN A 439 -17.52 -24.80 -12.60
N THR A 440 -16.86 -25.67 -11.85
CA THR A 440 -16.44 -25.39 -10.47
C THR A 440 -15.48 -24.20 -10.42
N LEU A 441 -14.44 -24.23 -11.25
CA LEU A 441 -13.43 -23.15 -11.28
C LEU A 441 -14.00 -21.86 -11.87
N SER A 442 -14.86 -21.94 -12.89
CA SER A 442 -15.55 -20.78 -13.45
C SER A 442 -16.36 -20.02 -12.39
N LYS A 443 -17.17 -20.75 -11.63
CA LYS A 443 -17.96 -20.18 -10.52
C LYS A 443 -17.05 -19.57 -9.44
N LYS A 444 -16.07 -20.32 -8.95
CA LYS A 444 -15.12 -19.89 -7.94
C LYS A 444 -14.32 -18.67 -8.41
N ALA A 445 -13.87 -18.61 -9.66
CA ALA A 445 -13.14 -17.49 -10.24
C ALA A 445 -13.98 -16.21 -10.17
N ARG A 446 -15.25 -16.26 -10.58
CA ARG A 446 -16.18 -15.12 -10.46
C ARG A 446 -16.38 -14.70 -9.01
N GLU A 447 -16.68 -15.65 -8.12
CA GLU A 447 -16.89 -15.38 -6.69
C GLU A 447 -15.67 -14.71 -6.06
N ARG A 448 -14.47 -15.16 -6.40
CA ARG A 448 -13.22 -14.56 -5.92
C ARG A 448 -12.99 -13.18 -6.52
N ALA A 449 -13.18 -13.01 -7.84
CA ALA A 449 -12.92 -11.74 -8.51
C ALA A 449 -13.77 -10.58 -7.94
N VAL A 450 -15.02 -10.82 -7.57
CA VAL A 450 -15.90 -9.79 -6.98
C VAL A 450 -15.48 -9.38 -5.56
N LEU A 451 -14.52 -10.08 -4.95
CA LEU A 451 -13.90 -9.64 -3.71
C LEU A 451 -12.89 -8.51 -3.94
N PHE A 452 -12.39 -8.37 -5.16
CA PHE A 452 -11.42 -7.36 -5.58
C PHE A 452 -12.11 -6.29 -6.43
N THR A 453 -12.72 -5.29 -5.81
CA THR A 453 -13.35 -4.17 -6.53
C THR A 453 -12.60 -2.88 -6.24
N TRP A 454 -12.65 -1.93 -7.18
CA TRP A 454 -12.03 -0.62 -6.99
C TRP A 454 -12.64 0.16 -5.81
N ASP A 455 -13.93 -0.04 -5.52
CA ASP A 455 -14.57 0.54 -4.33
C ASP A 455 -13.94 0.01 -3.03
N LYS A 456 -13.66 -1.30 -2.96
CA LYS A 456 -12.98 -1.88 -1.79
C LYS A 456 -11.53 -1.42 -1.68
N THR A 457 -10.84 -1.23 -2.82
CA THR A 457 -9.49 -0.65 -2.83
C THR A 457 -9.51 0.78 -2.27
N ALA A 458 -10.43 1.61 -2.74
CA ALA A 458 -10.59 2.99 -2.27
C ALA A 458 -10.97 3.06 -0.78
N ASP A 459 -11.95 2.28 -0.33
CA ASP A 459 -12.34 2.16 1.09
C ASP A 459 -11.14 1.74 1.97
N ARG A 460 -10.33 0.80 1.49
CA ARG A 460 -9.14 0.35 2.21
C ARG A 460 -8.08 1.44 2.35
N ILE A 461 -7.87 2.30 1.33
CA ILE A 461 -6.99 3.46 1.43
C ILE A 461 -7.45 4.39 2.54
N VAL A 462 -8.75 4.68 2.61
CA VAL A 462 -9.32 5.53 3.66
C VAL A 462 -9.08 4.94 5.04
N LYS A 463 -9.36 3.64 5.22
CA LYS A 463 -9.13 2.93 6.48
C LYS A 463 -7.65 2.88 6.88
N LEU A 464 -6.74 2.79 5.91
CA LEU A 464 -5.31 2.89 6.16
C LEU A 464 -4.94 4.28 6.68
N PHE A 465 -5.40 5.34 6.06
CA PHE A 465 -5.18 6.70 6.58
C PHE A 465 -5.76 6.88 7.98
N GLU A 466 -6.94 6.35 8.27
CA GLU A 466 -7.51 6.37 9.62
C GLU A 466 -6.61 5.65 10.65
N ALA A 467 -6.05 4.50 10.28
CA ALA A 467 -5.13 3.77 11.12
C ALA A 467 -3.82 4.57 11.35
N LEU A 468 -3.30 5.19 10.29
CA LEU A 468 -2.11 6.03 10.37
C LEU A 468 -2.34 7.29 11.23
N HIS A 469 -3.52 7.89 11.16
CA HIS A 469 -3.88 9.01 12.05
C HIS A 469 -3.94 8.59 13.52
N ARG A 470 -4.46 7.41 13.82
CA ARG A 470 -4.42 6.88 15.21
C ARG A 470 -2.98 6.73 15.69
N LYS A 471 -2.08 6.19 14.86
CA LYS A 471 -0.63 6.12 15.17
C LYS A 471 -0.04 7.53 15.38
N LYS A 472 -0.35 8.49 14.51
CA LYS A 472 0.13 9.88 14.62
C LYS A 472 -0.29 10.54 15.95
N LYS A 473 -1.54 10.35 16.35
CA LYS A 473 -2.03 10.83 17.65
C LYS A 473 -1.25 10.25 18.83
N LEU A 474 -0.96 8.94 18.79
CA LEU A 474 -0.16 8.28 19.82
C LEU A 474 1.28 8.80 19.88
N ILE A 475 1.92 9.03 18.73
CA ILE A 475 3.28 9.57 18.65
C ILE A 475 3.33 10.99 19.21
N ASN A 476 2.41 11.85 18.83
CA ASN A 476 2.33 13.21 19.34
C ASN A 476 2.11 13.22 20.86
N ARG A 477 1.27 12.31 21.37
CA ARG A 477 1.10 12.06 22.78
C ARG A 477 2.41 11.70 23.47
N ASN A 478 3.15 10.74 22.95
CA ASN A 478 4.43 10.30 23.51
C ASN A 478 5.50 11.42 23.46
N ARG A 479 5.49 12.26 22.43
CA ARG A 479 6.39 13.41 22.33
C ARG A 479 6.08 14.47 23.37
N LEU A 480 4.82 14.79 23.62
CA LEU A 480 4.42 15.71 24.68
C LEU A 480 4.88 15.20 26.05
N LEU A 481 4.77 13.90 26.29
CA LEU A 481 5.26 13.28 27.53
C LEU A 481 6.78 13.40 27.70
N ASN A 482 7.53 13.21 26.61
CA ASN A 482 9.00 13.36 26.66
C ASN A 482 9.45 14.83 26.86
N VAL A 483 8.59 15.80 26.60
CA VAL A 483 8.87 17.23 26.88
C VAL A 483 8.68 17.55 28.36
N PHE A 484 7.79 16.83 29.06
CA PHE A 484 7.48 17.07 30.47
C PHE A 484 8.31 16.20 31.42
N VAL A 485 8.99 15.16 30.94
CA VAL A 485 10.00 14.45 31.75
C VAL A 485 11.32 15.21 31.60
N PRO A 486 11.81 15.90 32.62
CA PRO A 486 13.13 16.49 32.57
C PRO A 486 14.13 15.37 32.30
N PRO A 487 15.12 15.56 31.41
CA PRO A 487 16.15 14.57 31.23
C PRO A 487 16.75 14.29 32.61
N HIS A 488 16.76 13.02 33.02
CA HIS A 488 17.55 12.61 34.18
C HIS A 488 18.92 13.26 34.06
N PRO A 489 19.45 13.89 35.09
CA PRO A 489 20.78 14.42 35.05
C PRO A 489 21.71 13.27 34.68
N LEU A 490 22.19 13.29 33.44
CA LEU A 490 23.16 12.32 32.97
C LEU A 490 24.42 12.53 33.77
N GLU A 491 24.87 11.50 34.47
CA GLU A 491 26.19 11.51 35.06
C GLU A 491 27.22 11.81 33.97
N GLU A 492 27.98 12.87 34.17
CA GLU A 492 29.07 13.25 33.25
C GLU A 492 30.02 12.05 33.10
N GLY A 493 30.04 11.41 31.95
CA GLY A 493 31.06 10.43 31.60
C GLY A 493 30.65 9.22 30.76
N GLN A 494 29.39 9.00 30.47
CA GLN A 494 28.95 7.87 29.62
C GLN A 494 27.94 8.31 28.54
N HIS A 495 28.44 8.91 27.48
CA HIS A 495 27.68 9.15 26.27
C HIS A 495 27.95 8.08 25.22
N GLU A 496 27.31 6.93 25.34
CA GLU A 496 26.87 6.27 24.12
C GLU A 496 25.60 7.01 23.66
N PRO A 497 25.57 7.51 22.41
CA PRO A 497 24.35 8.15 21.89
C PRO A 497 23.20 7.16 22.00
N THR A 498 22.15 7.55 22.68
CA THR A 498 20.95 6.74 22.72
C THR A 498 20.47 6.56 21.28
N HIS A 499 19.98 5.39 20.93
CA HIS A 499 19.41 5.01 19.66
C HIS A 499 18.54 6.12 19.01
N LYS A 500 17.74 6.86 19.81
CA LYS A 500 16.93 7.99 19.33
C LYS A 500 17.73 9.17 18.81
N SER A 501 18.84 9.55 19.46
CA SER A 501 19.69 10.66 19.01
C SER A 501 20.46 10.28 17.74
N PHE A 502 20.81 9.02 17.59
CA PHE A 502 21.46 8.50 16.39
C PHE A 502 20.51 8.51 15.18
N VAL A 503 19.25 8.05 15.32
CA VAL A 503 18.25 8.08 14.24
C VAL A 503 17.89 9.51 13.83
N LEU A 504 17.81 10.46 14.78
CA LEU A 504 17.61 11.88 14.45
C LEU A 504 18.82 12.47 13.73
N SER A 505 20.03 12.15 14.17
CA SER A 505 21.28 12.51 13.51
C SER A 505 21.38 11.90 12.10
N MET A 506 20.94 10.65 11.93
CA MET A 506 20.85 10.01 10.62
C MET A 506 19.90 10.72 9.67
N ASN A 507 18.69 11.07 10.13
CA ASN A 507 17.73 11.80 9.31
C ASN A 507 18.28 13.17 8.88
N GLU A 508 18.95 13.90 9.77
CA GLU A 508 19.59 15.17 9.46
C GLU A 508 20.77 15.03 8.48
N HIS A 509 21.52 13.96 8.62
CA HIS A 509 22.66 13.69 7.74
C HIS A 509 22.22 13.19 6.37
N TYR A 510 21.20 12.35 6.33
CA TYR A 510 20.57 11.86 5.11
C TYR A 510 20.13 13.02 4.20
N GLU A 511 19.54 14.09 4.78
CA GLU A 511 19.21 15.29 4.02
C GLU A 511 20.43 16.03 3.49
N ARG A 512 21.49 16.15 4.27
CA ARG A 512 22.73 16.81 3.80
C ARG A 512 23.37 16.06 2.64
N CYS A 513 23.30 14.74 2.64
CA CYS A 513 23.82 13.91 1.56
C CYS A 513 22.97 13.97 0.28
N PHE A 514 21.65 14.20 0.41
CA PHE A 514 20.73 14.27 -0.73
C PHE A 514 20.61 15.67 -1.34
N ILE A 515 20.74 16.73 -0.53
CA ILE A 515 20.63 18.13 -0.98
C ILE A 515 21.95 18.65 -1.58
N ARG A 516 23.07 18.05 -1.25
CA ARG A 516 24.38 18.39 -1.80
C ARG A 516 24.82 17.40 -2.89
N ASP A 517 24.37 17.64 -4.08
CA ASP A 517 25.02 17.36 -5.39
C ASP A 517 25.59 16.01 -5.73
N ALA A 518 25.56 14.98 -5.04
CA ALA A 518 26.02 13.73 -5.60
C ALA A 518 25.16 12.60 -5.13
N MET A 519 24.41 12.08 -6.05
CA MET A 519 23.95 10.71 -6.07
C MET A 519 25.07 9.75 -5.66
N TYR A 520 25.31 9.57 -4.38
CA TYR A 520 25.90 8.34 -3.94
C TYR A 520 24.78 7.31 -3.97
N PRO A 521 24.77 6.38 -4.92
CA PRO A 521 23.76 5.35 -4.96
C PRO A 521 23.88 4.56 -3.67
N LEU A 522 22.87 4.67 -2.79
CA LEU A 522 22.75 3.73 -1.69
C LEU A 522 22.57 2.35 -2.34
N ARG A 523 23.38 1.41 -1.90
CA ARG A 523 23.23 0.02 -2.29
C ARG A 523 22.10 -0.59 -1.47
N VAL A 524 21.56 -1.71 -1.90
CA VAL A 524 20.53 -2.43 -1.17
C VAL A 524 20.97 -2.73 0.26
N GLU A 525 22.24 -3.13 0.41
CA GLU A 525 22.86 -3.43 1.70
C GLU A 525 22.90 -2.20 2.61
N ASP A 526 23.10 -1.00 2.05
CA ASP A 526 23.12 0.25 2.83
C ASP A 526 21.73 0.54 3.42
N GLY A 527 20.66 0.30 2.65
CA GLY A 527 19.28 0.42 3.11
C GLY A 527 18.95 -0.57 4.24
N LEU A 528 19.42 -1.81 4.13
CA LEU A 528 19.27 -2.82 5.17
C LEU A 528 19.96 -2.37 6.47
N VAL A 529 21.19 -1.89 6.39
CA VAL A 529 21.93 -1.38 7.55
C VAL A 529 21.23 -0.19 8.17
N LEU A 530 20.74 0.75 7.37
CA LEU A 530 19.97 1.90 7.86
C LEU A 530 18.69 1.46 8.59
N SER A 531 18.02 0.43 8.06
CA SER A 531 16.84 -0.16 8.70
C SER A 531 17.17 -0.78 10.06
N ILE A 532 18.25 -1.55 10.13
CA ILE A 532 18.70 -2.17 11.39
C ILE A 532 19.12 -1.09 12.41
N LEU A 533 19.88 -0.10 11.97
CA LEU A 533 20.36 1.00 12.83
C LEU A 533 19.23 1.89 13.36
N LYS A 534 18.02 1.80 12.79
CA LYS A 534 16.84 2.52 13.29
C LYS A 534 16.44 2.06 14.70
N ASP A 535 16.64 0.78 15.00
CA ASP A 535 16.18 0.15 16.24
C ASP A 535 17.30 -0.52 17.07
N HIS A 536 18.54 -0.49 16.56
CA HIS A 536 19.69 -1.16 17.17
C HIS A 536 20.93 -0.27 17.21
N THR A 537 21.76 -0.49 18.24
CA THR A 537 23.08 0.14 18.30
C THR A 537 23.98 -0.39 17.18
N PRO A 538 25.02 0.35 16.78
CA PRO A 538 25.97 -0.13 15.77
C PRO A 538 26.58 -1.52 16.08
N ARG A 539 26.75 -1.85 17.35
CA ARG A 539 27.27 -3.15 17.79
C ARG A 539 26.25 -4.28 17.60
N GLU A 540 24.99 -4.01 17.89
CA GLU A 540 23.89 -4.95 17.65
C GLU A 540 23.65 -5.11 16.15
N ALA A 541 23.70 -4.01 15.39
CA ALA A 541 23.60 -4.02 13.94
C ALA A 541 24.70 -4.87 13.28
N GLU A 542 25.93 -4.84 13.80
CA GLU A 542 27.02 -5.72 13.32
C GLU A 542 26.68 -7.20 13.54
N ALA A 543 26.11 -7.54 14.70
CA ALA A 543 25.74 -8.91 15.01
C ALA A 543 24.60 -9.41 14.09
N ILE A 544 23.59 -8.59 13.88
CA ILE A 544 22.45 -8.90 13.00
C ILE A 544 22.93 -9.04 11.55
N LEU A 545 23.74 -8.11 11.05
CA LEU A 545 24.29 -8.18 9.70
C LEU A 545 25.15 -9.44 9.48
N ALA A 546 25.88 -9.89 10.51
CA ALA A 546 26.68 -11.10 10.41
C ALA A 546 25.86 -12.39 10.27
N GLU A 547 24.56 -12.35 10.56
CA GLU A 547 23.62 -13.46 10.29
C GLU A 547 23.15 -13.47 8.82
N TRP A 548 23.13 -12.31 8.18
CA TRP A 548 22.65 -12.13 6.80
C TRP A 548 23.78 -12.10 5.76
N VAL A 549 24.95 -11.63 6.16
CA VAL A 549 26.15 -11.58 5.33
C VAL A 549 27.13 -12.64 5.84
N PRO A 550 27.37 -13.73 5.09
CA PRO A 550 28.21 -14.86 5.56
C PRO A 550 29.64 -14.46 5.90
N ASP A 551 30.19 -13.43 5.23
CA ASP A 551 31.52 -12.89 5.52
C ASP A 551 31.43 -11.74 6.53
N LYS A 552 31.91 -12.00 7.75
CA LYS A 552 31.97 -11.00 8.83
C LYS A 552 32.78 -9.76 8.48
N THR A 553 33.79 -9.90 7.59
CA THR A 553 34.61 -8.77 7.14
C THR A 553 33.81 -7.86 6.23
N GLU A 554 33.01 -8.46 5.36
CA GLU A 554 32.09 -7.74 4.47
C GLU A 554 30.98 -7.05 5.27
N ALA A 555 30.34 -7.72 6.22
CA ALA A 555 29.34 -7.13 7.09
C ALA A 555 29.87 -5.88 7.83
N ARG A 556 31.09 -5.95 8.37
CA ARG A 556 31.75 -4.79 8.98
C ARG A 556 32.08 -3.68 8.01
N ALA A 557 32.48 -4.01 6.79
CA ALA A 557 32.78 -3.03 5.75
C ALA A 557 31.52 -2.27 5.34
N ILE A 558 30.40 -2.97 5.19
CA ILE A 558 29.09 -2.38 4.89
C ILE A 558 28.66 -1.45 6.05
N LEU A 559 28.69 -1.92 7.27
CA LEU A 559 28.33 -1.11 8.44
C LEU A 559 29.21 0.13 8.56
N LYS A 560 30.53 -0.01 8.41
CA LYS A 560 31.47 1.10 8.48
C LYS A 560 31.21 2.13 7.37
N ARG A 561 30.91 1.68 6.15
CA ARG A 561 30.57 2.55 5.03
C ARG A 561 29.30 3.35 5.34
N VAL A 562 28.23 2.68 5.82
CA VAL A 562 26.96 3.35 6.14
C VAL A 562 27.13 4.33 7.29
N LEU A 563 27.85 3.95 8.34
CA LEU A 563 28.17 4.86 9.46
C LEU A 563 29.05 6.04 9.00
N GLY A 564 29.96 5.83 8.04
CA GLY A 564 30.74 6.89 7.41
C GLY A 564 29.86 7.87 6.62
N LEU A 565 28.90 7.35 5.85
CA LEU A 565 27.90 8.15 5.14
C LEU A 565 27.05 8.97 6.12
N VAL A 566 26.63 8.35 7.23
CA VAL A 566 25.85 9.01 8.29
C VAL A 566 26.63 10.11 8.99
N ASN A 567 27.91 9.88 9.27
CA ASN A 567 28.77 10.81 10.03
C ASN A 567 29.51 11.84 9.15
N GLY A 568 29.31 11.82 7.82
CA GLY A 568 29.94 12.77 6.90
C GLY A 568 31.47 12.65 6.80
N THR A 569 31.99 11.45 7.05
CA THR A 569 33.43 11.15 7.07
C THR A 569 33.93 10.40 5.83
N THR A 570 33.06 10.22 4.81
CA THR A 570 33.41 9.64 3.51
C THR A 570 33.26 10.64 2.38
#